data_9839005dec9d31911b3f66890bb70246
#
_entry.id   9839005dec9d31911b3f66890bb70246
#
_cell.length_a   1.000
_cell.length_b   1.000
_cell.length_c   1.000
_cell.angle_alpha   90.00
_cell.angle_beta   90.00
_cell.angle_gamma   90.00
#
_symmetry.space_group_name_H-M   'P 1'
#
loop_
_entity.id
_entity.type
_entity.pdbx_description
1 polymer ?
#
loop_
_entity_poly.entity_id
_entity_poly.type
_entity_poly.pdbx_seq_one_letter_code
_entity_poly.pdbx_strand_id
1 'polypeptide(L)'
;MSNAVKEWYVLHTYSGYENKVKSNIELRISSMGMEENIFRVIVPEEEEVEVKDGKEKVTVSKTFPGYVLVEMIMSDQAWYVVRNTPGVTGFVGSHGAGSKPSPLLPEEVDTLLGRLGVPTHAPVDLQAKVGDYVIITEGAFDGMSGKVTEIDDEKQKVKVTIEMFGRETVAELEFYQVKEDDSY
;
A
#
# COMPACT_ATOMS: atom_id res chain seq x y z
N MET A 1 -3.19 17.11 -22.38
CA MET A 1 -2.94 17.08 -20.93
C MET A 1 -2.73 15.62 -20.53
N SER A 2 -1.51 15.25 -20.20
CA SER A 2 -1.25 13.91 -19.70
C SER A 2 -1.88 13.82 -18.31
N ASN A 3 -2.88 12.96 -18.12
CA ASN A 3 -3.36 12.59 -16.82
C ASN A 3 -2.21 11.91 -16.08
N ALA A 4 -1.59 12.64 -15.19
CA ALA A 4 -0.54 12.12 -14.32
C ALA A 4 -1.20 11.18 -13.31
N VAL A 5 -1.06 9.86 -13.54
CA VAL A 5 -1.65 8.82 -12.70
C VAL A 5 -0.57 8.22 -11.82
N LYS A 6 -0.89 8.07 -10.53
CA LYS A 6 -0.08 7.28 -9.60
C LYS A 6 -0.17 5.82 -9.97
N GLU A 7 0.97 5.21 -10.20
CA GLU A 7 1.06 3.78 -10.50
C GLU A 7 2.21 3.15 -9.74
N TRP A 8 2.15 1.84 -9.60
CA TRP A 8 3.19 1.08 -8.95
C TRP A 8 4.18 0.51 -9.95
N TYR A 9 5.46 0.66 -9.65
CA TYR A 9 6.58 0.14 -10.44
C TYR A 9 7.48 -0.73 -9.57
N VAL A 10 8.15 -1.68 -10.21
CA VAL A 10 9.10 -2.55 -9.54
C VAL A 10 10.51 -2.16 -9.93
N LEU A 11 11.34 -1.96 -8.92
CA LEU A 11 12.77 -1.74 -9.08
C LEU A 11 13.54 -3.02 -8.83
N HIS A 12 14.55 -3.27 -9.63
CA HIS A 12 15.56 -4.29 -9.35
C HIS A 12 16.76 -3.63 -8.68
N THR A 13 17.24 -4.25 -7.59
CA THR A 13 18.39 -3.80 -6.81
C THR A 13 19.40 -4.92 -6.65
N TYR A 14 20.59 -4.58 -6.19
CA TYR A 14 21.49 -5.60 -5.72
C TYR A 14 20.93 -6.29 -4.47
N SER A 15 21.13 -7.59 -4.36
CA SER A 15 20.68 -8.37 -3.21
C SER A 15 21.29 -7.84 -1.91
N GLY A 16 20.45 -7.59 -0.90
CA GLY A 16 20.87 -7.00 0.36
C GLY A 16 20.86 -5.47 0.41
N TYR A 17 20.61 -4.81 -0.73
CA TYR A 17 20.58 -3.34 -0.82
C TYR A 17 19.16 -2.75 -0.79
N GLU A 18 18.13 -3.55 -0.63
CA GLU A 18 16.72 -3.14 -0.73
C GLU A 18 16.38 -2.02 0.26
N ASN A 19 16.72 -2.18 1.53
CA ASN A 19 16.48 -1.17 2.56
C ASN A 19 17.32 0.09 2.34
N LYS A 20 18.55 -0.07 1.87
CA LYS A 20 19.42 1.06 1.54
C LYS A 20 18.88 1.85 0.35
N VAL A 21 18.36 1.18 -0.67
CA VAL A 21 17.71 1.80 -1.82
C VAL A 21 16.47 2.57 -1.36
N LYS A 22 15.63 1.97 -0.52
CA LYS A 22 14.47 2.66 0.06
C LYS A 22 14.87 3.96 0.75
N SER A 23 15.82 3.90 1.65
CA SER A 23 16.32 5.08 2.39
C SER A 23 16.90 6.14 1.45
N ASN A 24 17.65 5.72 0.44
CA ASN A 24 18.24 6.64 -0.54
C ASN A 24 17.18 7.32 -1.41
N ILE A 25 16.14 6.61 -1.81
CA ILE A 25 15.02 7.18 -2.57
C ILE A 25 14.25 8.18 -1.70
N GLU A 26 13.93 7.82 -0.48
CA GLU A 26 13.23 8.70 0.47
C GLU A 26 14.01 9.99 0.72
N LEU A 27 15.32 9.88 0.87
CA LEU A 27 16.20 11.03 1.02
C LEU A 27 16.20 11.93 -0.22
N ARG A 28 16.22 11.34 -1.41
CA ARG A 28 16.15 12.09 -2.68
C ARG A 28 14.81 12.76 -2.90
N ILE A 29 13.72 12.13 -2.49
CA ILE A 29 12.37 12.73 -2.53
C ILE A 29 12.40 14.06 -1.78
N SER A 30 12.89 14.06 -0.55
CA SER A 30 12.99 15.25 0.29
C SER A 30 13.98 16.29 -0.24
N SER A 31 15.17 15.85 -0.65
CA SER A 31 16.26 16.77 -1.06
C SER A 31 16.06 17.39 -2.45
N MET A 32 15.31 16.70 -3.32
CA MET A 32 15.08 17.14 -4.69
C MET A 32 13.66 17.67 -4.94
N GLY A 33 12.82 17.75 -3.90
CA GLY A 33 11.45 18.24 -4.01
C GLY A 33 10.55 17.38 -4.89
N MET A 34 10.67 16.06 -4.75
CA MET A 34 9.94 15.08 -5.56
C MET A 34 8.71 14.48 -4.85
N GLU A 35 8.23 15.12 -3.79
CA GLU A 35 7.12 14.64 -2.98
C GLU A 35 5.80 14.51 -3.76
N GLU A 36 5.63 15.30 -4.81
CA GLU A 36 4.46 15.24 -5.69
C GLU A 36 4.59 14.21 -6.82
N ASN A 37 5.75 13.58 -6.95
CA ASN A 37 6.04 12.62 -8.02
C ASN A 37 6.28 11.21 -7.51
N ILE A 38 6.89 11.07 -6.35
CA ILE A 38 7.23 9.78 -5.73
C ILE A 38 6.60 9.75 -4.33
N PHE A 39 5.72 8.80 -4.08
CA PHE A 39 4.84 8.80 -2.90
C PHE A 39 5.21 7.76 -1.86
N ARG A 40 5.42 6.51 -2.28
CA ARG A 40 5.74 5.41 -1.37
C ARG A 40 6.83 4.51 -1.94
N VAL A 41 7.68 4.01 -1.06
CA VAL A 41 8.71 3.03 -1.39
C VAL A 41 8.57 1.87 -0.40
N ILE A 42 8.40 0.68 -0.90
CA ILE A 42 8.14 -0.51 -0.09
C ILE A 42 9.14 -1.61 -0.44
N VAL A 43 9.79 -2.13 0.60
CA VAL A 43 10.59 -3.36 0.49
C VAL A 43 9.67 -4.54 0.80
N PRO A 44 9.50 -5.50 -0.15
CA PRO A 44 8.62 -6.66 0.08
C PRO A 44 9.23 -7.59 1.14
N GLU A 45 8.76 -7.47 2.36
CA GLU A 45 9.17 -8.28 3.51
C GLU A 45 7.94 -8.92 4.16
N GLU A 46 8.02 -10.16 4.55
CA GLU A 46 7.02 -10.85 5.33
C GLU A 46 7.57 -11.16 6.72
N GLU A 47 6.78 -10.88 7.73
CA GLU A 47 7.09 -11.27 9.10
C GLU A 47 6.51 -12.65 9.38
N GLU A 48 7.37 -13.61 9.69
CA GLU A 48 6.97 -14.93 10.16
C GLU A 48 7.14 -15.00 11.67
N VAL A 49 6.05 -15.31 12.36
CA VAL A 49 6.09 -15.54 13.81
C VAL A 49 6.18 -17.03 14.05
N GLU A 50 7.33 -17.49 14.53
CA GLU A 50 7.52 -18.87 14.99
C GLU A 50 7.41 -18.92 16.51
N VAL A 51 6.57 -19.84 17.02
CA VAL A 51 6.52 -20.15 18.44
C VAL A 51 7.39 -21.39 18.68
N LYS A 52 8.53 -21.20 19.33
CA LYS A 52 9.46 -22.27 19.68
C LYS A 52 9.73 -22.24 21.18
N ASP A 53 9.51 -23.37 21.87
CA ASP A 53 9.70 -23.53 23.32
C ASP A 53 8.91 -22.50 24.18
N GLY A 54 7.70 -22.12 23.73
CA GLY A 54 6.86 -21.12 24.41
C GLY A 54 7.34 -19.68 24.23
N LYS A 55 8.32 -19.44 23.37
CA LYS A 55 8.80 -18.10 23.01
C LYS A 55 8.43 -17.77 21.57
N GLU A 56 7.88 -16.58 21.37
CA GLU A 56 7.64 -16.04 20.04
C GLU A 56 8.93 -15.49 19.46
N LYS A 57 9.32 -15.99 18.29
CA LYS A 57 10.42 -15.46 17.51
C LYS A 57 9.87 -14.88 16.22
N VAL A 58 10.02 -13.57 16.05
CA VAL A 58 9.67 -12.89 14.82
C VAL A 58 10.88 -12.93 13.88
N THR A 59 10.70 -13.57 12.72
CA THR A 59 11.71 -13.60 11.66
C THR A 59 11.19 -12.79 10.48
N VAL A 60 11.95 -11.78 10.07
CA VAL A 60 11.65 -11.00 8.87
C VAL A 60 12.35 -11.65 7.70
N SER A 61 11.58 -12.14 6.74
CA SER A 61 12.10 -12.68 5.49
C SER A 61 11.70 -11.81 4.31
N LYS A 62 12.59 -11.67 3.34
CA LYS A 62 12.29 -10.92 2.11
C LYS A 62 11.53 -11.82 1.15
N THR A 63 10.30 -11.43 0.83
CA THR A 63 9.44 -12.17 -0.11
C THR A 63 10.02 -12.17 -1.52
N PHE A 64 10.60 -11.03 -1.93
CA PHE A 64 11.22 -10.86 -3.24
C PHE A 64 12.59 -10.19 -3.08
N PRO A 65 13.67 -10.98 -2.79
CA PRO A 65 15.01 -10.42 -2.67
C PRO A 65 15.47 -9.72 -3.95
N GLY A 66 16.04 -8.53 -3.82
CA GLY A 66 16.51 -7.74 -4.95
C GLY A 66 15.42 -6.92 -5.65
N TYR A 67 14.22 -6.80 -5.06
CA TYR A 67 13.12 -6.00 -5.61
C TYR A 67 12.60 -4.98 -4.60
N VAL A 68 12.21 -3.81 -5.10
CA VAL A 68 11.60 -2.73 -4.32
C VAL A 68 10.42 -2.19 -5.10
N LEU A 69 9.31 -1.93 -4.40
CA LEU A 69 8.10 -1.36 -4.99
C LEU A 69 8.10 0.16 -4.80
N VAL A 70 7.75 0.89 -5.85
CA VAL A 70 7.65 2.36 -5.80
C VAL A 70 6.32 2.80 -6.39
N GLU A 71 5.57 3.58 -5.62
CA GLU A 71 4.39 4.29 -6.11
C GLU A 71 4.80 5.69 -6.55
N MET A 72 4.63 5.96 -7.82
CA MET A 72 5.07 7.23 -8.41
C MET A 72 4.26 7.61 -9.64
N ILE A 73 4.33 8.88 -9.99
CA ILE A 73 3.90 9.38 -11.30
C ILE A 73 5.12 9.35 -12.22
N MET A 74 5.05 8.54 -13.28
CA MET A 74 6.17 8.38 -14.20
C MET A 74 6.38 9.67 -15.02
N SER A 75 7.55 10.26 -14.86
CA SER A 75 8.04 11.40 -15.63
C SER A 75 9.52 11.19 -15.91
N ASP A 76 10.08 11.95 -16.82
CA ASP A 76 11.51 11.87 -17.12
C ASP A 76 12.36 12.16 -15.89
N GLN A 77 11.98 13.17 -15.11
CA GLN A 77 12.67 13.56 -13.90
C GLN A 77 12.55 12.50 -12.79
N ALA A 78 11.34 12.01 -12.52
CA ALA A 78 11.12 10.97 -11.52
C ALA A 78 11.84 9.67 -11.90
N TRP A 79 11.75 9.27 -13.15
CA TRP A 79 12.45 8.10 -13.69
C TRP A 79 13.97 8.24 -13.48
N TYR A 80 14.52 9.39 -13.81
CA TYR A 80 15.95 9.67 -13.67
C TYR A 80 16.41 9.58 -12.20
N VAL A 81 15.67 10.22 -11.30
CA VAL A 81 15.98 10.23 -9.86
C VAL A 81 16.00 8.82 -9.28
N VAL A 82 14.96 8.04 -9.57
CA VAL A 82 14.83 6.66 -9.04
C VAL A 82 15.86 5.74 -9.70
N ARG A 83 15.99 5.80 -11.01
CA ARG A 83 16.90 4.94 -11.77
C ARG A 83 18.37 5.14 -11.37
N ASN A 84 18.77 6.35 -11.02
CA ASN A 84 20.14 6.68 -10.65
C ASN A 84 20.40 6.65 -9.13
N THR A 85 19.44 6.13 -8.36
CA THR A 85 19.64 5.90 -6.93
C THR A 85 20.69 4.79 -6.71
N PRO A 86 21.69 5.00 -5.83
CA PRO A 86 22.68 3.97 -5.55
C PRO A 86 22.06 2.65 -5.08
N GLY A 87 22.49 1.56 -5.68
CA GLY A 87 21.96 0.20 -5.42
C GLY A 87 20.85 -0.24 -6.36
N VAL A 88 20.26 0.67 -7.14
CA VAL A 88 19.26 0.34 -8.16
C VAL A 88 19.96 -0.10 -9.45
N THR A 89 19.61 -1.28 -9.95
CA THR A 89 20.12 -1.78 -11.23
C THR A 89 19.24 -1.40 -12.41
N GLY A 90 17.96 -1.15 -12.16
CA GLY A 90 16.98 -0.71 -13.16
C GLY A 90 15.55 -0.97 -12.75
N PHE A 91 14.63 -0.56 -13.61
CA PHE A 91 13.21 -0.92 -13.47
C PHE A 91 12.94 -2.27 -14.12
N VAL A 92 12.06 -3.05 -13.49
CA VAL A 92 11.51 -4.27 -14.10
C VAL A 92 10.50 -3.87 -15.17
N GLY A 93 10.50 -4.57 -16.31
CA GLY A 93 9.58 -4.28 -17.41
C GLY A 93 10.02 -3.14 -18.34
N SER A 94 11.24 -2.65 -18.17
CA SER A 94 11.84 -1.69 -19.11
C SER A 94 12.40 -2.42 -20.33
N HIS A 95 11.97 -2.03 -21.51
CA HIS A 95 12.40 -2.62 -22.78
C HIS A 95 13.60 -1.85 -23.37
N GLY A 96 14.80 -2.12 -22.84
CA GLY A 96 16.04 -1.52 -23.30
C GLY A 96 16.48 -0.28 -22.49
N ALA A 97 17.74 0.12 -22.73
CA ALA A 97 18.34 1.25 -22.04
C ALA A 97 17.62 2.56 -22.37
N GLY A 98 17.16 3.26 -21.34
CA GLY A 98 16.50 4.56 -21.48
C GLY A 98 15.00 4.50 -21.75
N SER A 99 14.39 3.34 -21.84
CA SER A 99 12.93 3.24 -21.95
C SER A 99 12.24 3.23 -20.59
N LYS A 100 11.08 3.87 -20.53
CA LYS A 100 10.25 3.89 -19.32
C LYS A 100 9.63 2.50 -19.09
N PRO A 101 9.55 2.03 -17.85
CA PRO A 101 8.94 0.75 -17.54
C PRO A 101 7.42 0.81 -17.65
N SER A 102 6.81 -0.37 -17.79
CA SER A 102 5.37 -0.53 -17.64
C SER A 102 5.00 -0.63 -16.16
N PRO A 103 3.92 -0.01 -15.73
CA PRO A 103 3.44 -0.15 -14.35
C PRO A 103 2.85 -1.54 -14.09
N LEU A 104 2.74 -1.89 -12.83
CA LEU A 104 1.98 -3.07 -12.42
C LEU A 104 0.49 -2.85 -12.69
N LEU A 105 -0.19 -3.92 -13.07
CA LEU A 105 -1.65 -3.89 -13.21
C LEU A 105 -2.32 -3.72 -11.84
N PRO A 106 -3.49 -3.07 -11.77
CA PRO A 106 -4.19 -2.88 -10.50
C PRO A 106 -4.42 -4.17 -9.70
N GLU A 107 -4.76 -5.27 -10.38
CA GLU A 107 -4.95 -6.58 -9.77
C GLU A 107 -3.65 -7.15 -9.18
N GLU A 108 -2.53 -6.92 -9.85
CA GLU A 108 -1.20 -7.33 -9.37
C GLU A 108 -0.82 -6.54 -8.13
N VAL A 109 -1.11 -5.25 -8.12
CA VAL A 109 -0.87 -4.36 -6.98
C VAL A 109 -1.68 -4.82 -5.76
N ASP A 110 -2.98 -5.04 -5.92
CA ASP A 110 -3.87 -5.47 -4.85
C ASP A 110 -3.43 -6.81 -4.25
N THR A 111 -3.07 -7.76 -5.09
CA THR A 111 -2.58 -9.07 -4.66
C THR A 111 -1.28 -8.95 -3.89
N LEU A 112 -0.33 -8.20 -4.41
CA LEU A 112 1.01 -8.07 -3.84
C LEU A 112 0.99 -7.29 -2.52
N LEU A 113 0.35 -6.12 -2.49
CA LEU A 113 0.25 -5.30 -1.29
C LEU A 113 -0.60 -5.99 -0.22
N GLY A 114 -1.65 -6.69 -0.60
CA GLY A 114 -2.47 -7.49 0.30
C GLY A 114 -1.67 -8.57 1.02
N ARG A 115 -0.78 -9.27 0.32
CA ARG A 115 0.13 -10.25 0.93
C ARG A 115 1.12 -9.63 1.90
N LEU A 116 1.57 -8.43 1.61
CA LEU A 116 2.52 -7.69 2.46
C LEU A 116 1.84 -6.96 3.63
N GLY A 117 0.52 -7.01 3.73
CA GLY A 117 -0.24 -6.28 4.75
C GLY A 117 -0.17 -4.76 4.60
N VAL A 118 0.18 -4.28 3.41
CA VAL A 118 0.28 -2.85 3.12
C VAL A 118 -1.05 -2.32 2.58
N PRO A 119 -1.58 -1.21 3.09
CA PRO A 119 -2.77 -0.60 2.53
C PRO A 119 -2.59 -0.24 1.05
N THR A 120 -3.52 -0.67 0.21
CA THR A 120 -3.49 -0.40 -1.23
C THR A 120 -3.80 1.05 -1.58
N HIS A 121 -4.46 1.75 -0.67
CA HIS A 121 -4.85 3.14 -0.83
C HIS A 121 -4.07 4.05 0.13
N ALA A 122 -4.00 5.33 -0.23
CA ALA A 122 -3.45 6.34 0.66
C ALA A 122 -4.19 6.33 2.01
N PRO A 123 -3.51 6.59 3.12
CA PRO A 123 -4.17 6.66 4.42
C PRO A 123 -5.36 7.62 4.38
N VAL A 124 -6.50 7.14 4.85
CA VAL A 124 -7.73 7.93 4.96
C VAL A 124 -7.96 8.24 6.43
N ASP A 125 -8.24 9.49 6.73
CA ASP A 125 -8.62 9.90 8.07
C ASP A 125 -10.12 9.64 8.26
N LEU A 126 -10.44 8.56 8.97
CA LEU A 126 -11.81 8.23 9.30
C LEU A 126 -12.27 9.04 10.52
N GLN A 127 -13.19 9.96 10.30
CA GLN A 127 -13.73 10.79 11.37
C GLN A 127 -14.73 10.04 12.27
N ALA A 128 -15.29 8.93 11.78
CA ALA A 128 -16.22 8.10 12.54
C ALA A 128 -15.54 7.46 13.76
N LYS A 129 -16.32 7.32 14.82
CA LYS A 129 -15.90 6.71 16.09
C LYS A 129 -16.68 5.42 16.33
N VAL A 130 -16.18 4.61 17.28
CA VAL A 130 -16.93 3.43 17.74
C VAL A 130 -18.31 3.86 18.23
N GLY A 131 -19.34 3.24 17.68
CA GLY A 131 -20.75 3.57 17.93
C GLY A 131 -21.43 4.42 16.86
N ASP A 132 -20.66 5.02 15.96
CA ASP A 132 -21.19 5.78 14.85
C ASP A 132 -21.65 4.86 13.71
N TYR A 133 -22.53 5.40 12.86
CA TYR A 133 -22.98 4.69 11.67
C TYR A 133 -22.17 5.13 10.44
N VAL A 134 -21.85 4.18 9.59
CA VAL A 134 -21.14 4.41 8.33
C VAL A 134 -21.87 3.72 7.18
N ILE A 135 -21.73 4.27 5.98
CA ILE A 135 -22.21 3.67 4.76
C ILE A 135 -21.03 3.02 4.06
N ILE A 136 -21.21 1.77 3.62
CA ILE A 136 -20.20 1.06 2.86
C ILE A 136 -20.33 1.49 1.40
N THR A 137 -19.21 1.93 0.81
CA THR A 137 -19.18 2.50 -0.54
C THR A 137 -18.55 1.59 -1.58
N GLU A 138 -17.85 0.55 -1.14
CA GLU A 138 -17.17 -0.41 -2.02
C GLU A 138 -17.18 -1.82 -1.45
N GLY A 139 -17.15 -2.80 -2.32
CA GLY A 139 -17.05 -4.21 -1.97
C GLY A 139 -18.38 -4.95 -1.97
N ALA A 140 -18.41 -6.12 -1.33
CA ALA A 140 -19.58 -7.01 -1.29
C ALA A 140 -20.78 -6.40 -0.56
N PHE A 141 -20.56 -5.43 0.30
CA PHE A 141 -21.58 -4.78 1.13
C PHE A 141 -21.88 -3.33 0.70
N ASP A 142 -21.48 -2.96 -0.51
CA ASP A 142 -21.71 -1.62 -1.05
C ASP A 142 -23.18 -1.19 -0.92
N GLY A 143 -23.39 0.03 -0.45
CA GLY A 143 -24.70 0.62 -0.21
C GLY A 143 -25.35 0.24 1.12
N MET A 144 -24.74 -0.61 1.91
CA MET A 144 -25.25 -1.00 3.22
C MET A 144 -24.73 -0.05 4.30
N SER A 145 -25.58 0.21 5.31
CA SER A 145 -25.22 0.96 6.51
C SER A 145 -24.91 0.02 7.66
N GLY A 146 -23.95 0.37 8.47
CA GLY A 146 -23.58 -0.44 9.63
C GLY A 146 -23.02 0.41 10.76
N LYS A 147 -23.04 -0.17 11.97
CA LYS A 147 -22.52 0.48 13.17
C LYS A 147 -21.07 0.08 13.40
N VAL A 148 -20.21 1.06 13.62
CA VAL A 148 -18.79 0.84 13.92
C VAL A 148 -18.64 0.22 15.31
N THR A 149 -17.99 -0.92 15.39
CA THR A 149 -17.74 -1.65 16.64
C THR A 149 -16.27 -1.63 17.07
N GLU A 150 -15.34 -1.52 16.11
CA GLU A 150 -13.90 -1.48 16.38
C GLU A 150 -13.20 -0.68 15.28
N ILE A 151 -12.19 0.08 15.65
CA ILE A 151 -11.35 0.86 14.71
C ILE A 151 -9.89 0.52 14.98
N ASP A 152 -9.15 0.17 13.93
CA ASP A 152 -7.71 -0.06 13.95
C ASP A 152 -7.03 0.97 13.03
N ASP A 153 -6.55 2.06 13.62
CA ASP A 153 -5.92 3.16 12.88
C ASP A 153 -4.58 2.75 12.24
N GLU A 154 -3.85 1.84 12.87
CA GLU A 154 -2.55 1.39 12.35
C GLU A 154 -2.71 0.59 11.06
N LYS A 155 -3.72 -0.28 11.02
CA LYS A 155 -4.02 -1.11 9.86
C LYS A 155 -5.01 -0.48 8.89
N GLN A 156 -5.54 0.69 9.23
CA GLN A 156 -6.57 1.39 8.45
C GLN A 156 -7.80 0.51 8.20
N LYS A 157 -8.22 -0.22 9.25
CA LYS A 157 -9.36 -1.15 9.20
C LYS A 157 -10.42 -0.79 10.23
N VAL A 158 -11.65 -1.06 9.88
CA VAL A 158 -12.83 -0.83 10.73
C VAL A 158 -13.72 -2.07 10.72
N LYS A 159 -14.19 -2.46 11.90
CA LYS A 159 -15.22 -3.51 12.01
C LYS A 159 -16.58 -2.84 12.15
N VAL A 160 -17.48 -3.25 11.29
CA VAL A 160 -18.82 -2.70 11.20
C VAL A 160 -19.84 -3.83 11.35
N THR A 161 -20.83 -3.63 12.21
CA THR A 161 -21.96 -4.56 12.34
C THR A 161 -23.04 -4.16 11.35
N ILE A 162 -23.35 -5.09 10.45
CA ILE A 162 -24.36 -4.94 9.40
C ILE A 162 -25.52 -5.88 9.70
N GLU A 163 -26.74 -5.41 9.52
CA GLU A 163 -27.92 -6.27 9.59
C GLU A 163 -28.25 -6.84 8.20
N MET A 164 -28.10 -8.14 8.06
CA MET A 164 -28.46 -8.86 6.86
C MET A 164 -29.43 -10.01 7.17
N PHE A 165 -30.54 -10.06 6.47
CA PHE A 165 -31.54 -11.13 6.61
C PHE A 165 -32.02 -11.34 8.07
N GLY A 166 -32.15 -10.26 8.84
CA GLY A 166 -32.54 -10.30 10.24
C GLY A 166 -31.45 -10.81 11.19
N ARG A 167 -30.21 -10.86 10.73
CA ARG A 167 -29.04 -11.26 11.53
C ARG A 167 -27.97 -10.18 11.51
N GLU A 168 -27.35 -9.96 12.64
CA GLU A 168 -26.19 -9.09 12.73
C GLU A 168 -24.93 -9.82 12.26
N THR A 169 -24.23 -9.23 11.33
CA THR A 169 -22.96 -9.75 10.79
C THR A 169 -21.89 -8.71 10.94
N VAL A 170 -20.74 -9.10 11.49
CA VAL A 170 -19.57 -8.21 11.59
C VAL A 170 -18.75 -8.32 10.32
N ALA A 171 -18.55 -7.20 9.65
CA ALA A 171 -17.69 -7.10 8.48
C ALA A 171 -16.45 -6.28 8.82
N GLU A 172 -15.28 -6.79 8.44
CA GLU A 172 -14.02 -6.05 8.50
C GLU A 172 -13.79 -5.36 7.18
N LEU A 173 -13.67 -4.04 7.21
CA LEU A 173 -13.53 -3.19 6.03
C LEU A 173 -12.31 -2.26 6.19
N GLU A 174 -11.77 -1.81 5.08
CA GLU A 174 -10.75 -0.77 5.08
C GLU A 174 -11.40 0.62 5.17
N PHE A 175 -10.68 1.61 5.70
CA PHE A 175 -11.22 2.96 5.90
C PHE A 175 -11.74 3.59 4.61
N TYR A 176 -11.10 3.35 3.47
CA TYR A 176 -11.55 3.89 2.18
C TYR A 176 -12.87 3.29 1.68
N GLN A 177 -13.27 2.13 2.21
CA GLN A 177 -14.51 1.43 1.82
C GLN A 177 -15.75 1.95 2.55
N VAL A 178 -15.59 2.80 3.52
CA VAL A 178 -16.67 3.35 4.34
C VAL A 178 -16.68 4.87 4.31
N LYS A 179 -17.87 5.43 4.45
CA LYS A 179 -18.10 6.87 4.56
C LYS A 179 -19.02 7.13 5.74
N GLU A 180 -18.82 8.25 6.42
CA GLU A 180 -19.73 8.67 7.49
C GLU A 180 -21.17 8.77 6.97
N ASP A 181 -22.09 8.31 7.78
CA ASP A 181 -23.52 8.47 7.51
C ASP A 181 -24.02 9.75 8.18
N ASP A 182 -24.10 10.82 7.40
CA ASP A 182 -24.58 12.13 7.87
C ASP A 182 -26.12 12.18 8.04
N SER A 183 -26.80 11.05 7.95
CA SER A 183 -28.25 10.96 7.98
C SER A 183 -28.86 10.94 9.41
N TYR A 184 -28.01 10.95 10.46
CA TYR A 184 -28.44 10.90 11.86
C TYR A 184 -27.90 12.03 12.71
#